data_e34e1d5ec998d0e02899364bdae5b8eb
#
_entry.id   e34e1d5ec998d0e02899364bdae5b8eb
#
_cell.length_a   1.000
_cell.length_b   1.000
_cell.length_c   1.000
_cell.angle_alpha   90.00
_cell.angle_beta   90.00
_cell.angle_gamma   90.00
#
_symmetry.space_group_name_H-M   'P 1'
#
loop_
_entity.id
_entity.type
_entity.pdbx_description
1 polymer ?
#
loop_
_entity_poly.entity_id
_entity_poly.type
_entity_poly.pdbx_seq_one_letter_code
_entity_poly.pdbx_strand_id
1 'polypeptide(L)'
;MEIRIGENIKRLRNENSVTQEQLAEAIGVSTVAVSKWERHETMPDISLLPALAYFFKVSIDELMSYDEVKVDREIEDFILLHNEAAEKCDIKKCKALSEKAYKKYPNDYRVMELYMWDIVGGYADNDKKVILDHYEEIDKICDRILEGCKDTFIRNDACVMKGKLLFAKGKKQEAIDLYKNSLPDWYQTSGQKIEQLFSKDTEEFASTLKNNMFELFGFALNKKSKEIWFCEEGTIEEKTDRAVQLCKQLKSLTAFLPKDKIDQLISGFASDFELKLRTLAGAGEESLSKIRKYM
;
A
#
# COMPACT_ATOMS: atom_id res chain seq x y z
N MET A 1 9.05 8.41 14.94
CA MET A 1 10.25 7.66 15.40
C MET A 1 9.98 7.17 16.79
N GLU A 2 9.73 5.89 16.94
CA GLU A 2 9.36 5.29 18.23
C GLU A 2 10.57 4.51 18.76
N ILE A 3 11.09 4.92 19.92
CA ILE A 3 12.21 4.24 20.58
C ILE A 3 11.62 3.07 21.36
N ARG A 4 11.93 1.83 20.97
CA ARG A 4 11.36 0.60 21.55
C ARG A 4 12.16 0.03 22.72
N ILE A 5 12.78 0.88 23.51
CA ILE A 5 13.65 0.46 24.60
C ILE A 5 12.95 -0.43 25.64
N GLY A 6 11.68 -0.15 25.96
CA GLY A 6 10.90 -0.96 26.92
C GLY A 6 10.66 -2.39 26.43
N GLU A 7 10.36 -2.56 25.13
CA GLU A 7 10.22 -3.89 24.50
C GLU A 7 11.53 -4.66 24.55
N ASN A 8 12.64 -3.99 24.24
CA ASN A 8 13.96 -4.62 24.28
C ASN A 8 14.38 -5.03 25.68
N ILE A 9 14.16 -4.18 26.67
CA ILE A 9 14.39 -4.53 28.07
C ILE A 9 13.60 -5.80 28.44
N LYS A 10 12.32 -5.85 28.08
CA LYS A 10 11.46 -7.02 28.35
C LYS A 10 11.94 -8.26 27.59
N ARG A 11 12.28 -8.15 26.33
CA ARG A 11 12.81 -9.24 25.49
C ARG A 11 14.12 -9.78 26.06
N LEU A 12 15.11 -8.91 26.27
CA LEU A 12 16.43 -9.29 26.80
C LEU A 12 16.35 -9.88 28.19
N ARG A 13 15.48 -9.34 29.05
CA ARG A 13 15.23 -9.90 30.38
C ARG A 13 14.69 -11.33 30.30
N ASN A 14 13.71 -11.58 29.43
CA ASN A 14 13.13 -12.92 29.24
C ASN A 14 14.14 -13.90 28.64
N GLU A 15 14.90 -13.48 27.63
CA GLU A 15 15.96 -14.29 27.02
C GLU A 15 17.03 -14.72 28.04
N ASN A 16 17.35 -13.84 28.98
CA ASN A 16 18.29 -14.14 30.06
C ASN A 16 17.65 -14.80 31.28
N SER A 17 16.33 -15.11 31.25
CA SER A 17 15.58 -15.70 32.36
C SER A 17 15.68 -14.91 33.66
N VAL A 18 15.68 -13.58 33.59
CA VAL A 18 15.79 -12.65 34.72
C VAL A 18 14.41 -12.10 35.08
N THR A 19 14.08 -11.96 36.38
CA THR A 19 12.84 -11.30 36.83
C THR A 19 12.99 -9.77 36.80
N GLN A 20 11.85 -9.05 36.84
CA GLN A 20 11.87 -7.57 36.95
C GLN A 20 12.56 -7.11 38.25
N GLU A 21 12.42 -7.87 39.35
CA GLU A 21 13.06 -7.59 40.61
C GLU A 21 14.59 -7.75 40.54
N GLN A 22 15.06 -8.85 39.94
CA GLN A 22 16.50 -9.09 39.77
C GLN A 22 17.15 -8.03 38.88
N LEU A 23 16.47 -7.61 37.79
CA LEU A 23 16.96 -6.52 36.94
C LEU A 23 17.01 -5.21 37.73
N ALA A 24 15.95 -4.87 38.46
CA ALA A 24 15.84 -3.66 39.26
C ALA A 24 16.95 -3.57 40.32
N GLU A 25 17.21 -4.67 41.03
CA GLU A 25 18.30 -4.76 42.00
C GLU A 25 19.68 -4.58 41.36
N ALA A 26 19.91 -5.24 40.19
CA ALA A 26 21.21 -5.18 39.49
C ALA A 26 21.58 -3.78 38.99
N ILE A 27 20.59 -2.95 38.60
CA ILE A 27 20.83 -1.60 38.07
C ILE A 27 20.47 -0.49 39.07
N GLY A 28 20.08 -0.84 40.32
CA GLY A 28 19.85 0.13 41.38
C GLY A 28 18.57 0.95 41.26
N VAL A 29 17.48 0.38 40.74
CA VAL A 29 16.19 1.05 40.57
C VAL A 29 15.07 0.26 41.25
N SER A 30 13.84 0.80 41.31
CA SER A 30 12.70 0.06 41.81
C SER A 30 12.11 -0.90 40.78
N THR A 31 11.56 -2.03 41.20
CA THR A 31 10.82 -2.98 40.34
C THR A 31 9.68 -2.28 39.58
N VAL A 32 9.04 -1.29 40.24
CA VAL A 32 7.99 -0.48 39.61
C VAL A 32 8.50 0.31 38.42
N ALA A 33 9.75 0.83 38.47
CA ALA A 33 10.35 1.52 37.37
C ALA A 33 10.54 0.59 36.15
N VAL A 34 11.12 -0.60 36.36
CA VAL A 34 11.30 -1.60 35.31
C VAL A 34 9.95 -1.99 34.70
N SER A 35 8.93 -2.23 35.53
CA SER A 35 7.59 -2.55 35.07
C SER A 35 6.97 -1.44 34.21
N LYS A 36 7.17 -0.16 34.57
CA LYS A 36 6.69 0.98 33.78
C LYS A 36 7.41 1.11 32.44
N TRP A 37 8.71 0.83 32.38
CA TRP A 37 9.47 0.82 31.12
C TRP A 37 8.94 -0.25 30.17
N GLU A 38 8.73 -1.48 30.68
CA GLU A 38 8.23 -2.61 29.89
C GLU A 38 6.78 -2.44 29.40
N ARG A 39 6.00 -1.55 30.04
CA ARG A 39 4.64 -1.18 29.64
C ARG A 39 4.56 0.12 28.83
N HIS A 40 5.71 0.72 28.49
CA HIS A 40 5.81 1.99 27.77
C HIS A 40 5.21 3.20 28.50
N GLU A 41 5.00 3.13 29.81
CA GLU A 41 4.48 4.25 30.61
C GLU A 41 5.55 5.31 30.85
N THR A 42 6.81 4.90 30.97
CA THR A 42 7.98 5.78 31.12
C THR A 42 9.19 5.17 30.41
N MET A 43 10.22 5.98 30.15
CA MET A 43 11.52 5.51 29.66
C MET A 43 12.55 5.48 30.80
N PRO A 44 13.60 4.62 30.69
CA PRO A 44 14.77 4.72 31.56
C PRO A 44 15.44 6.09 31.41
N ASP A 45 16.02 6.60 32.50
CA ASP A 45 16.91 7.74 32.42
C ASP A 45 18.13 7.38 31.55
N ILE A 46 18.61 8.36 30.76
CA ILE A 46 19.73 8.14 29.85
C ILE A 46 21.00 7.67 30.56
N SER A 47 21.18 8.04 31.84
CA SER A 47 22.29 7.62 32.67
C SER A 47 22.27 6.12 33.01
N LEU A 48 21.12 5.47 32.91
CA LEU A 48 20.94 4.03 33.15
C LEU A 48 21.24 3.16 31.93
N LEU A 49 21.27 3.75 30.71
CA LEU A 49 21.49 2.99 29.47
C LEU A 49 22.82 2.21 29.47
N PRO A 50 23.96 2.75 29.93
CA PRO A 50 25.19 1.99 30.01
C PRO A 50 25.09 0.80 30.98
N ALA A 51 24.40 0.95 32.12
CA ALA A 51 24.22 -0.12 33.09
C ALA A 51 23.33 -1.25 32.54
N LEU A 52 22.25 -0.88 31.85
CA LEU A 52 21.36 -1.84 31.17
C LEU A 52 22.08 -2.59 30.05
N ALA A 53 22.82 -1.88 29.19
CA ALA A 53 23.60 -2.45 28.11
C ALA A 53 24.69 -3.42 28.63
N TYR A 54 25.38 -3.03 29.70
CA TYR A 54 26.37 -3.89 30.36
C TYR A 54 25.72 -5.15 30.99
N PHE A 55 24.59 -4.97 31.67
CA PHE A 55 23.87 -6.09 32.31
C PHE A 55 23.44 -7.15 31.30
N PHE A 56 22.87 -6.70 30.17
CA PHE A 56 22.40 -7.59 29.10
C PHE A 56 23.51 -8.01 28.12
N LYS A 57 24.71 -7.47 28.24
CA LYS A 57 25.86 -7.71 27.33
C LYS A 57 25.55 -7.34 25.87
N VAL A 58 24.83 -6.27 25.66
CA VAL A 58 24.47 -5.72 24.35
C VAL A 58 25.04 -4.31 24.21
N SER A 59 25.08 -3.77 22.97
CA SER A 59 25.40 -2.35 22.75
C SER A 59 24.22 -1.46 23.17
N ILE A 60 24.48 -0.17 23.41
CA ILE A 60 23.38 0.82 23.61
C ILE A 60 22.52 0.92 22.36
N ASP A 61 23.12 0.82 21.17
CA ASP A 61 22.41 0.85 19.89
C ASP A 61 21.43 -0.31 19.77
N GLU A 62 21.84 -1.52 20.16
CA GLU A 62 20.99 -2.70 20.19
C GLU A 62 19.88 -2.56 21.26
N LEU A 63 20.21 -2.05 22.46
CA LEU A 63 19.24 -1.79 23.52
C LEU A 63 18.17 -0.79 23.07
N MET A 64 18.52 0.19 22.25
CA MET A 64 17.63 1.22 21.72
C MET A 64 16.98 0.83 20.39
N SER A 65 17.31 -0.33 19.82
CA SER A 65 16.94 -0.71 18.43
C SER A 65 17.35 0.36 17.40
N TYR A 66 18.49 1.00 17.59
CA TYR A 66 18.95 2.08 16.71
C TYR A 66 19.14 1.61 15.26
N ASP A 67 19.66 0.40 15.06
CA ASP A 67 19.85 -0.16 13.73
C ASP A 67 18.51 -0.47 13.05
N GLU A 68 17.51 -0.97 13.80
CA GLU A 68 16.16 -1.19 13.29
C GLU A 68 15.50 0.14 12.90
N VAL A 69 15.62 1.18 13.76
CA VAL A 69 15.08 2.53 13.49
C VAL A 69 15.75 3.15 12.26
N LYS A 70 17.06 2.95 12.10
CA LYS A 70 17.79 3.42 10.92
C LYS A 70 17.33 2.72 9.65
N VAL A 71 17.20 1.39 9.70
CA VAL A 71 16.69 0.57 8.59
C VAL A 71 15.28 0.98 8.23
N ASP A 72 14.40 1.16 9.21
CA ASP A 72 13.02 1.57 8.98
C ASP A 72 12.94 2.94 8.28
N ARG A 73 13.74 3.92 8.72
CA ARG A 73 13.84 5.22 8.06
C ARG A 73 14.35 5.11 6.62
N GLU A 74 15.36 4.30 6.36
CA GLU A 74 15.89 4.11 5.00
C GLU A 74 14.83 3.47 4.08
N ILE A 75 13.96 2.61 4.62
CA ILE A 75 12.84 2.03 3.89
C ILE A 75 11.74 3.08 3.66
N GLU A 76 11.41 3.91 4.65
CA GLU A 76 10.46 5.02 4.49
C GLU A 76 10.93 6.02 3.43
N ASP A 77 12.21 6.41 3.44
CA ASP A 77 12.81 7.28 2.43
C ASP A 77 12.72 6.65 1.02
N PHE A 78 12.97 5.35 0.91
CA PHE A 78 12.79 4.61 -0.35
C PHE A 78 11.33 4.67 -0.81
N ILE A 79 10.36 4.37 0.07
CA ILE A 79 8.93 4.37 -0.26
C ILE A 79 8.49 5.76 -0.74
N LEU A 80 8.96 6.83 -0.08
CA LEU A 80 8.68 8.20 -0.50
C LEU A 80 9.19 8.49 -1.92
N LEU A 81 10.45 8.15 -2.21
CA LEU A 81 11.04 8.32 -3.54
C LEU A 81 10.35 7.48 -4.61
N HIS A 82 9.92 6.27 -4.26
CA HIS A 82 9.16 5.39 -5.12
C HIS A 82 7.80 5.99 -5.47
N ASN A 83 7.07 6.48 -4.46
CA ASN A 83 5.76 7.12 -4.65
C ASN A 83 5.85 8.36 -5.53
N GLU A 84 6.86 9.21 -5.34
CA GLU A 84 7.11 10.37 -6.22
C GLU A 84 7.37 9.96 -7.69
N ALA A 85 8.03 8.82 -7.91
CA ALA A 85 8.24 8.28 -9.25
C ALA A 85 6.94 7.70 -9.85
N ALA A 86 6.16 7.01 -9.02
CA ALA A 86 4.87 6.43 -9.41
C ALA A 86 3.84 7.51 -9.79
N GLU A 87 3.76 8.61 -9.05
CA GLU A 87 2.92 9.77 -9.38
C GLU A 87 3.26 10.38 -10.76
N LYS A 88 4.54 10.32 -11.14
CA LYS A 88 5.02 10.77 -12.46
C LYS A 88 4.92 9.68 -13.55
N CYS A 89 4.34 8.53 -13.23
CA CYS A 89 4.28 7.36 -14.11
C CYS A 89 5.66 6.90 -14.62
N ASP A 90 6.73 7.13 -13.86
CA ASP A 90 8.09 6.70 -14.20
C ASP A 90 8.35 5.25 -13.76
N ILE A 91 7.73 4.31 -14.48
CA ILE A 91 7.82 2.87 -14.22
C ILE A 91 9.29 2.37 -14.18
N LYS A 92 10.15 2.95 -15.03
CA LYS A 92 11.57 2.54 -15.04
C LYS A 92 12.28 2.93 -13.76
N LYS A 93 11.98 4.12 -13.24
CA LYS A 93 12.55 4.60 -11.97
C LYS A 93 11.99 3.80 -10.79
N CYS A 94 10.69 3.51 -10.76
CA CYS A 94 10.07 2.66 -9.74
C CYS A 94 10.79 1.31 -9.67
N LYS A 95 10.92 0.61 -10.79
CA LYS A 95 11.60 -0.69 -10.89
C LYS A 95 13.05 -0.62 -10.40
N ALA A 96 13.83 0.39 -10.84
CA ALA A 96 15.23 0.53 -10.40
C ALA A 96 15.35 0.79 -8.89
N LEU A 97 14.43 1.55 -8.31
CA LEU A 97 14.38 1.83 -6.87
C LEU A 97 14.03 0.56 -6.09
N SER A 98 12.98 -0.16 -6.48
CA SER A 98 12.52 -1.36 -5.78
C SER A 98 13.52 -2.52 -5.90
N GLU A 99 14.17 -2.72 -7.05
CA GLU A 99 15.26 -3.69 -7.20
C GLU A 99 16.42 -3.41 -6.25
N LYS A 100 16.81 -2.13 -6.12
CA LYS A 100 17.88 -1.72 -5.19
C LYS A 100 17.49 -1.95 -3.74
N ALA A 101 16.25 -1.57 -3.38
CA ALA A 101 15.73 -1.76 -2.03
C ALA A 101 15.59 -3.25 -1.67
N TYR A 102 15.06 -4.07 -2.56
CA TYR A 102 14.88 -5.50 -2.33
C TYR A 102 16.21 -6.26 -2.17
N LYS A 103 17.26 -5.85 -2.90
CA LYS A 103 18.62 -6.39 -2.68
C LYS A 103 19.16 -6.08 -1.30
N LYS A 104 18.81 -4.90 -0.73
CA LYS A 104 19.29 -4.45 0.58
C LYS A 104 18.42 -4.97 1.72
N TYR A 105 17.09 -5.02 1.52
CA TYR A 105 16.08 -5.36 2.52
C TYR A 105 15.14 -6.48 2.05
N PRO A 106 15.65 -7.68 1.72
CA PRO A 106 14.87 -8.75 1.11
C PRO A 106 13.81 -9.36 2.03
N ASN A 107 13.81 -9.01 3.32
CA ASN A 107 12.88 -9.54 4.33
C ASN A 107 11.84 -8.51 4.79
N ASP A 108 11.90 -7.26 4.32
CA ASP A 108 10.87 -6.27 4.62
C ASP A 108 9.68 -6.42 3.68
N TYR A 109 8.48 -6.58 4.24
CA TYR A 109 7.27 -6.86 3.46
C TYR A 109 6.82 -5.68 2.59
N ARG A 110 7.07 -4.44 2.99
CA ARG A 110 6.78 -3.21 2.21
C ARG A 110 7.64 -3.17 0.94
N VAL A 111 8.90 -3.54 1.09
CA VAL A 111 9.85 -3.62 -0.02
C VAL A 111 9.51 -4.79 -0.94
N MET A 112 9.15 -5.95 -0.38
CA MET A 112 8.71 -7.10 -1.16
C MET A 112 7.49 -6.80 -2.02
N GLU A 113 6.51 -6.12 -1.45
CA GLU A 113 5.26 -5.75 -2.11
C GLU A 113 5.54 -4.84 -3.30
N LEU A 114 6.25 -3.71 -3.11
CA LEU A 114 6.59 -2.80 -4.19
C LEU A 114 7.43 -3.47 -5.28
N TYR A 115 8.45 -4.25 -4.91
CA TYR A 115 9.27 -4.98 -5.88
C TYR A 115 8.46 -5.98 -6.70
N MET A 116 7.57 -6.75 -6.06
CA MET A 116 6.69 -7.72 -6.71
C MET A 116 5.83 -7.07 -7.81
N TRP A 117 5.31 -5.87 -7.58
CA TRP A 117 4.54 -5.14 -8.58
C TRP A 117 5.42 -4.53 -9.67
N ASP A 118 6.53 -3.94 -9.31
CA ASP A 118 7.39 -3.20 -10.25
C ASP A 118 8.07 -4.11 -11.29
N ILE A 119 8.43 -5.34 -10.92
CA ILE A 119 9.07 -6.26 -11.88
C ILE A 119 8.14 -6.70 -13.00
N VAL A 120 6.82 -6.59 -12.80
CA VAL A 120 5.80 -6.86 -13.84
C VAL A 120 5.26 -5.58 -14.49
N GLY A 121 5.78 -4.41 -14.17
CA GLY A 121 5.38 -3.14 -14.78
C GLY A 121 4.34 -2.34 -13.98
N GLY A 122 4.21 -2.60 -12.68
CA GLY A 122 3.31 -1.89 -11.76
C GLY A 122 1.91 -2.49 -11.67
N TYR A 123 0.97 -1.73 -11.09
CA TYR A 123 -0.41 -2.18 -10.83
C TYR A 123 -1.32 -2.24 -12.07
N ALA A 124 -0.87 -1.77 -13.22
CA ALA A 124 -1.65 -1.79 -14.47
C ALA A 124 -1.90 -3.22 -14.99
N ASP A 125 -2.67 -3.34 -16.07
CA ASP A 125 -2.90 -4.61 -16.76
C ASP A 125 -1.55 -5.12 -17.32
N ASN A 126 -0.97 -6.09 -16.61
CA ASN A 126 0.36 -6.60 -16.91
C ASN A 126 0.32 -7.57 -18.09
N ASP A 127 1.35 -7.51 -18.93
CA ASP A 127 1.54 -8.49 -20.00
C ASP A 127 1.73 -9.89 -19.39
N LYS A 128 0.92 -10.85 -19.85
CA LYS A 128 1.00 -12.26 -19.44
C LYS A 128 2.40 -12.83 -19.56
N LYS A 129 3.15 -12.44 -20.60
CA LYS A 129 4.52 -12.91 -20.83
C LYS A 129 5.44 -12.42 -19.72
N VAL A 130 5.37 -11.16 -19.35
CA VAL A 130 6.19 -10.56 -18.28
C VAL A 130 5.92 -11.25 -16.95
N ILE A 131 4.65 -11.55 -16.64
CA ILE A 131 4.28 -12.28 -15.42
C ILE A 131 4.90 -13.68 -15.43
N LEU A 132 4.85 -14.38 -16.56
CA LEU A 132 5.39 -15.75 -16.67
C LEU A 132 6.92 -15.78 -16.63
N ASP A 133 7.60 -14.76 -17.17
CA ASP A 133 9.07 -14.65 -17.15
C ASP A 133 9.58 -14.47 -15.69
N HIS A 134 8.79 -13.89 -14.80
CA HIS A 134 9.14 -13.67 -13.38
C HIS A 134 8.36 -14.60 -12.40
N TYR A 135 7.70 -15.63 -12.94
CA TYR A 135 6.75 -16.45 -12.16
C TYR A 135 7.34 -16.98 -10.84
N GLU A 136 8.45 -17.69 -10.90
CA GLU A 136 9.04 -18.39 -9.74
C GLU A 136 9.50 -17.42 -8.63
N GLU A 137 9.97 -16.25 -9.01
CA GLU A 137 10.40 -15.21 -8.08
C GLU A 137 9.21 -14.58 -7.38
N ILE A 138 8.20 -14.17 -8.15
CA ILE A 138 6.99 -13.53 -7.62
C ILE A 138 6.20 -14.52 -6.73
N ASP A 139 6.08 -15.77 -7.16
CA ASP A 139 5.35 -16.81 -6.40
C ASP A 139 5.94 -16.99 -5.00
N LYS A 140 7.28 -17.05 -4.89
CA LYS A 140 8.00 -17.14 -3.62
C LYS A 140 7.79 -15.88 -2.75
N ILE A 141 7.79 -14.69 -3.35
CA ILE A 141 7.54 -13.44 -2.62
C ILE A 141 6.12 -13.45 -2.06
N CYS A 142 5.14 -13.83 -2.89
CA CYS A 142 3.74 -13.93 -2.45
C CYS A 142 3.58 -14.91 -1.28
N ASP A 143 4.19 -16.09 -1.35
CA ASP A 143 4.13 -17.07 -0.27
C ASP A 143 4.70 -16.51 1.03
N ARG A 144 5.88 -15.90 0.98
CA ARG A 144 6.51 -15.29 2.17
C ARG A 144 5.64 -14.18 2.78
N ILE A 145 5.02 -13.34 1.95
CA ILE A 145 4.10 -12.30 2.44
C ILE A 145 2.86 -12.95 3.09
N LEU A 146 2.26 -13.93 2.43
CA LEU A 146 1.04 -14.58 2.92
C LEU A 146 1.26 -15.39 4.19
N GLU A 147 2.45 -15.96 4.39
CA GLU A 147 2.81 -16.71 5.60
C GLU A 147 3.15 -15.82 6.79
N GLY A 148 3.89 -14.72 6.58
CA GLY A 148 4.52 -13.97 7.68
C GLY A 148 4.01 -12.55 7.90
N CYS A 149 3.48 -11.88 6.87
CA CYS A 149 3.05 -10.49 6.98
C CYS A 149 1.71 -10.38 7.73
N LYS A 150 1.62 -9.41 8.66
CA LYS A 150 0.39 -9.11 9.41
C LYS A 150 -0.40 -7.96 8.78
N ASP A 151 0.22 -7.17 7.92
CA ASP A 151 -0.44 -6.06 7.24
C ASP A 151 -1.45 -6.58 6.20
N THR A 152 -2.70 -6.19 6.37
CA THR A 152 -3.81 -6.67 5.53
C THR A 152 -3.70 -6.15 4.09
N PHE A 153 -3.18 -4.93 3.88
CA PHE A 153 -3.05 -4.37 2.53
C PHE A 153 -1.99 -5.12 1.75
N ILE A 154 -0.81 -5.30 2.31
CA ILE A 154 0.30 -6.05 1.70
C ILE A 154 -0.10 -7.50 1.42
N ARG A 155 -0.85 -8.14 2.34
CA ARG A 155 -1.39 -9.49 2.13
C ARG A 155 -2.41 -9.55 1.00
N ASN A 156 -3.31 -8.57 0.92
CA ASN A 156 -4.28 -8.50 -0.17
C ASN A 156 -3.60 -8.34 -1.53
N ASP A 157 -2.56 -7.50 -1.61
CA ASP A 157 -1.77 -7.31 -2.82
C ASP A 157 -1.04 -8.58 -3.25
N ALA A 158 -0.44 -9.31 -2.30
CA ALA A 158 0.14 -10.62 -2.57
C ALA A 158 -0.90 -11.64 -3.05
N CYS A 159 -2.12 -11.61 -2.50
CA CYS A 159 -3.23 -12.45 -2.94
C CYS A 159 -3.68 -12.09 -4.37
N VAL A 160 -3.77 -10.79 -4.69
CA VAL A 160 -4.09 -10.31 -6.05
C VAL A 160 -3.02 -10.79 -7.04
N MET A 161 -1.74 -10.66 -6.70
CA MET A 161 -0.64 -11.10 -7.55
C MET A 161 -0.65 -12.63 -7.74
N LYS A 162 -0.90 -13.40 -6.68
CA LYS A 162 -1.05 -14.87 -6.75
C LYS A 162 -2.16 -15.28 -7.75
N GLY A 163 -3.29 -14.57 -7.73
CA GLY A 163 -4.37 -14.78 -8.71
C GLY A 163 -3.97 -14.43 -10.14
N LYS A 164 -3.20 -13.34 -10.34
CA LYS A 164 -2.61 -13.01 -11.66
C LYS A 164 -1.68 -14.10 -12.16
N LEU A 165 -0.83 -14.67 -11.30
CA LEU A 165 0.05 -15.80 -11.60
C LEU A 165 -0.74 -17.03 -12.05
N LEU A 166 -1.80 -17.40 -11.31
CA LEU A 166 -2.69 -18.52 -11.66
C LEU A 166 -3.36 -18.29 -13.02
N PHE A 167 -3.89 -17.08 -13.23
CA PHE A 167 -4.53 -16.70 -14.49
C PHE A 167 -3.55 -16.74 -15.67
N ALA A 168 -2.32 -16.27 -15.49
CA ALA A 168 -1.28 -16.32 -16.52
C ALA A 168 -0.92 -17.77 -16.92
N LYS A 169 -0.99 -18.72 -15.97
CA LYS A 169 -0.84 -20.17 -16.23
C LYS A 169 -2.10 -20.83 -16.83
N GLY A 170 -3.16 -20.07 -17.09
CA GLY A 170 -4.42 -20.62 -17.63
C GLY A 170 -5.35 -21.22 -16.57
N LYS A 171 -5.03 -21.12 -15.28
CA LYS A 171 -5.80 -21.64 -14.16
C LYS A 171 -6.84 -20.63 -13.68
N LYS A 172 -7.73 -20.22 -14.60
CA LYS A 172 -8.72 -19.16 -14.38
C LYS A 172 -9.63 -19.43 -13.18
N GLN A 173 -10.12 -20.69 -13.06
CA GLN A 173 -11.04 -21.03 -11.97
C GLN A 173 -10.37 -20.97 -10.62
N GLU A 174 -9.11 -21.46 -10.49
CA GLU A 174 -8.34 -21.38 -9.25
C GLU A 174 -8.10 -19.91 -8.83
N ALA A 175 -7.85 -19.01 -9.78
CA ALA A 175 -7.70 -17.58 -9.52
C ALA A 175 -9.01 -16.96 -8.99
N ILE A 176 -10.16 -17.30 -9.59
CA ILE A 176 -11.48 -16.83 -9.14
C ILE A 176 -11.77 -17.32 -7.72
N ASP A 177 -11.53 -18.58 -7.44
CA ASP A 177 -11.78 -19.16 -6.12
C ASP A 177 -10.86 -18.56 -5.05
N LEU A 178 -9.57 -18.31 -5.40
CA LEU A 178 -8.64 -17.60 -4.53
C LEU A 178 -9.18 -16.20 -4.16
N TYR A 179 -9.60 -15.41 -5.15
CA TYR A 179 -10.11 -14.06 -4.90
C TYR A 179 -11.37 -14.06 -4.03
N LYS A 180 -12.32 -14.96 -4.31
CA LYS A 180 -13.57 -15.07 -3.53
C LYS A 180 -13.36 -15.44 -2.07
N ASN A 181 -12.34 -16.26 -1.80
CA ASN A 181 -12.08 -16.78 -0.45
C ASN A 181 -11.12 -15.91 0.37
N SER A 182 -10.30 -15.08 -0.28
CA SER A 182 -9.18 -14.40 0.39
C SER A 182 -9.28 -12.89 0.39
N LEU A 183 -10.01 -12.29 -0.57
CA LEU A 183 -10.17 -10.84 -0.62
C LEU A 183 -11.50 -10.41 0.04
N PRO A 184 -11.51 -9.25 0.74
CA PRO A 184 -12.73 -8.73 1.33
C PRO A 184 -13.76 -8.37 0.25
N ASP A 185 -15.03 -8.62 0.55
CA ASP A 185 -16.13 -8.14 -0.28
C ASP A 185 -16.17 -6.60 -0.24
N TRP A 186 -16.40 -5.95 -1.37
CA TRP A 186 -16.44 -4.50 -1.49
C TRP A 186 -17.56 -3.85 -0.66
N TYR A 187 -18.62 -4.58 -0.32
CA TYR A 187 -19.68 -4.12 0.61
C TYR A 187 -19.21 -4.00 2.07
N GLN A 188 -18.07 -4.57 2.43
CA GLN A 188 -17.56 -4.58 3.79
C GLN A 188 -16.28 -3.75 3.95
N THR A 189 -16.11 -2.71 3.12
CA THR A 189 -14.96 -1.82 3.24
C THR A 189 -14.99 -1.04 4.55
N SER A 190 -13.82 -0.71 5.08
CA SER A 190 -13.67 0.08 6.31
C SER A 190 -14.42 1.41 6.22
N GLY A 191 -14.35 2.11 5.08
CA GLY A 191 -15.04 3.37 4.87
C GLY A 191 -16.55 3.27 5.09
N GLN A 192 -17.20 2.24 4.52
CA GLN A 192 -18.65 2.03 4.69
C GLN A 192 -19.02 1.65 6.14
N LYS A 193 -18.13 0.94 6.86
CA LYS A 193 -18.37 0.59 8.26
C LYS A 193 -18.15 1.76 9.21
N ILE A 194 -17.14 2.58 8.96
CA ILE A 194 -16.87 3.79 9.74
C ILE A 194 -18.01 4.80 9.60
N GLU A 195 -18.59 4.98 8.40
CA GLU A 195 -19.75 5.83 8.17
C GLU A 195 -20.90 5.50 9.13
N GLN A 196 -21.14 4.20 9.39
CA GLN A 196 -22.23 3.73 10.27
C GLN A 196 -22.00 4.02 11.75
N LEU A 197 -20.77 4.41 12.16
CA LEU A 197 -20.44 4.72 13.55
C LEU A 197 -20.79 6.17 13.92
N PHE A 198 -20.99 7.05 12.95
CA PHE A 198 -21.30 8.46 13.19
C PHE A 198 -22.81 8.71 13.22
N SER A 199 -23.24 9.67 14.07
CA SER A 199 -24.61 10.17 14.06
C SER A 199 -24.89 10.95 12.78
N LYS A 200 -26.06 10.73 12.17
CA LYS A 200 -26.41 11.24 10.82
C LYS A 200 -26.45 12.79 10.69
N ASP A 201 -26.49 13.49 11.81
CA ASP A 201 -26.55 14.95 11.91
C ASP A 201 -25.19 15.59 12.18
N THR A 202 -24.10 14.79 12.15
CA THR A 202 -22.74 15.27 12.44
C THR A 202 -21.96 15.59 11.17
N GLU A 203 -20.95 16.47 11.31
CA GLU A 203 -20.03 16.82 10.23
C GLU A 203 -19.15 15.63 9.84
N GLU A 204 -18.79 14.79 10.81
CA GLU A 204 -18.02 13.55 10.59
C GLU A 204 -18.79 12.58 9.69
N PHE A 205 -20.10 12.41 9.94
CA PHE A 205 -20.93 11.58 9.06
C PHE A 205 -20.95 12.15 7.63
N ALA A 206 -21.26 13.46 7.50
CA ALA A 206 -21.35 14.09 6.18
C ALA A 206 -20.02 14.05 5.42
N SER A 207 -18.89 14.22 6.10
CA SER A 207 -17.55 14.15 5.51
C SER A 207 -17.23 12.72 5.06
N THR A 208 -17.47 11.73 5.94
CA THR A 208 -17.22 10.30 5.64
C THR A 208 -18.10 9.83 4.48
N LEU A 209 -19.37 10.20 4.46
CA LEU A 209 -20.29 9.88 3.37
C LEU A 209 -19.79 10.44 2.04
N LYS A 210 -19.36 11.71 1.98
CA LYS A 210 -18.81 12.33 0.76
C LYS A 210 -17.55 11.63 0.29
N ASN A 211 -16.66 11.25 1.21
CA ASN A 211 -15.46 10.48 0.86
C ASN A 211 -15.81 9.10 0.30
N ASN A 212 -16.76 8.37 0.92
CA ASN A 212 -17.22 7.09 0.42
C ASN A 212 -17.84 7.20 -0.98
N MET A 213 -18.64 8.26 -1.21
CA MET A 213 -19.21 8.53 -2.54
C MET A 213 -18.11 8.84 -3.57
N PHE A 214 -17.10 9.62 -3.20
CA PHE A 214 -15.95 9.90 -4.07
C PHE A 214 -15.24 8.61 -4.50
N GLU A 215 -14.93 7.72 -3.56
CA GLU A 215 -14.30 6.42 -3.85
C GLU A 215 -15.17 5.54 -4.76
N LEU A 216 -16.47 5.47 -4.49
CA LEU A 216 -17.43 4.72 -5.33
C LEU A 216 -17.48 5.26 -6.76
N PHE A 217 -17.51 6.59 -6.94
CA PHE A 217 -17.47 7.20 -8.28
C PHE A 217 -16.15 6.92 -8.99
N GLY A 218 -15.00 7.02 -8.30
CA GLY A 218 -13.70 6.68 -8.86
C GLY A 218 -13.66 5.24 -9.36
N PHE A 219 -14.15 4.31 -8.55
CA PHE A 219 -14.26 2.90 -8.93
C PHE A 219 -15.19 2.67 -10.12
N ALA A 220 -16.38 3.28 -10.12
CA ALA A 220 -17.34 3.19 -11.22
C ALA A 220 -16.75 3.72 -12.54
N LEU A 221 -16.02 4.84 -12.49
CA LEU A 221 -15.35 5.43 -13.64
C LEU A 221 -14.27 4.53 -14.24
N ASN A 222 -13.48 3.87 -13.38
CA ASN A 222 -12.51 2.87 -13.86
C ASN A 222 -13.22 1.72 -14.61
N LYS A 223 -14.35 1.23 -14.07
CA LYS A 223 -15.15 0.20 -14.74
C LYS A 223 -15.75 0.72 -16.07
N LYS A 224 -16.26 1.94 -16.09
CA LYS A 224 -16.83 2.54 -17.32
C LYS A 224 -15.77 2.77 -18.39
N SER A 225 -14.54 3.15 -18.00
CA SER A 225 -13.40 3.22 -18.92
C SER A 225 -13.14 1.86 -19.59
N LYS A 226 -13.11 0.78 -18.80
CA LYS A 226 -12.95 -0.58 -19.32
C LYS A 226 -14.11 -1.02 -20.22
N GLU A 227 -15.34 -0.67 -19.85
CA GLU A 227 -16.52 -0.97 -20.67
C GLU A 227 -16.43 -0.30 -22.06
N ILE A 228 -16.13 1.00 -22.11
CA ILE A 228 -15.94 1.74 -23.38
C ILE A 228 -14.87 1.06 -24.26
N TRP A 229 -13.77 0.60 -23.64
CA TRP A 229 -12.66 0.00 -24.41
C TRP A 229 -12.95 -1.43 -24.87
N PHE A 230 -13.47 -2.30 -24.02
CA PHE A 230 -13.48 -3.74 -24.23
C PHE A 230 -14.87 -4.32 -24.53
N CYS A 231 -15.95 -3.62 -24.16
CA CYS A 231 -17.30 -4.14 -24.29
C CYS A 231 -18.13 -3.36 -25.31
N GLU A 232 -17.86 -2.08 -25.53
CA GLU A 232 -18.61 -1.27 -26.50
C GLU A 232 -17.97 -1.35 -27.89
N GLU A 233 -18.82 -1.51 -28.91
CA GLU A 233 -18.39 -1.43 -30.32
C GLU A 233 -18.13 0.04 -30.72
N GLY A 234 -17.35 0.21 -31.78
CA GLY A 234 -17.08 1.53 -32.37
C GLY A 234 -15.60 1.81 -32.61
N THR A 235 -15.37 2.85 -33.40
CA THR A 235 -14.03 3.33 -33.69
C THR A 235 -13.36 3.98 -32.50
N ILE A 236 -12.05 4.21 -32.57
CA ILE A 236 -11.28 4.94 -31.55
C ILE A 236 -11.86 6.32 -31.30
N GLU A 237 -12.29 7.00 -32.39
CA GLU A 237 -12.87 8.33 -32.28
C GLU A 237 -14.19 8.33 -31.55
N GLU A 238 -15.12 7.40 -31.88
CA GLU A 238 -16.41 7.25 -31.18
C GLU A 238 -16.23 6.91 -29.71
N LYS A 239 -15.28 6.05 -29.36
CA LYS A 239 -14.93 5.72 -27.96
C LYS A 239 -14.39 6.95 -27.23
N THR A 240 -13.55 7.75 -27.90
CA THR A 240 -13.01 9.01 -27.35
C THR A 240 -14.14 10.02 -27.10
N ASP A 241 -15.06 10.17 -28.04
CA ASP A 241 -16.19 11.09 -27.90
C ASP A 241 -17.12 10.68 -26.74
N ARG A 242 -17.35 9.38 -26.55
CA ARG A 242 -18.08 8.86 -25.35
C ARG A 242 -17.38 9.18 -24.06
N ALA A 243 -16.06 9.02 -23.98
CA ALA A 243 -15.27 9.36 -22.80
C ALA A 243 -15.32 10.87 -22.50
N VAL A 244 -15.20 11.71 -23.52
CA VAL A 244 -15.33 13.17 -23.40
C VAL A 244 -16.74 13.57 -22.93
N GLN A 245 -17.78 12.93 -23.47
CA GLN A 245 -19.16 13.16 -23.02
C GLN A 245 -19.34 12.79 -21.55
N LEU A 246 -18.78 11.66 -21.11
CA LEU A 246 -18.81 11.26 -19.72
C LEU A 246 -18.11 12.30 -18.81
N CYS A 247 -16.94 12.82 -19.18
CA CYS A 247 -16.27 13.89 -18.42
C CYS A 247 -17.17 15.13 -18.25
N LYS A 248 -17.95 15.50 -19.28
CA LYS A 248 -18.91 16.62 -19.19
C LYS A 248 -20.07 16.31 -18.23
N GLN A 249 -20.59 15.11 -18.29
CA GLN A 249 -21.69 14.67 -17.44
C GLN A 249 -21.30 14.53 -15.96
N LEU A 250 -20.06 14.12 -15.69
CA LEU A 250 -19.54 13.96 -14.33
C LEU A 250 -19.62 15.23 -13.49
N LYS A 251 -19.35 16.40 -14.07
CA LYS A 251 -19.48 17.68 -13.37
C LYS A 251 -20.87 17.90 -12.78
N SER A 252 -21.91 17.46 -13.49
CA SER A 252 -23.29 17.56 -13.01
C SER A 252 -23.64 16.47 -12.00
N LEU A 253 -23.25 15.22 -12.29
CA LEU A 253 -23.56 14.06 -11.44
C LEU A 253 -22.86 14.11 -10.07
N THR A 254 -21.69 14.75 -9.99
CA THR A 254 -20.88 14.83 -8.78
C THR A 254 -20.91 16.22 -8.12
N ALA A 255 -21.86 17.07 -8.49
CA ALA A 255 -21.98 18.46 -7.99
C ALA A 255 -22.14 18.58 -6.44
N PHE A 256 -22.46 17.49 -5.75
CA PHE A 256 -22.49 17.40 -4.29
C PHE A 256 -21.11 17.23 -3.64
N LEU A 257 -20.07 16.91 -4.43
CA LEU A 257 -18.68 16.80 -3.96
C LEU A 257 -17.99 18.16 -4.00
N PRO A 258 -16.94 18.37 -3.19
CA PRO A 258 -16.04 19.52 -3.32
C PRO A 258 -15.44 19.60 -4.72
N LYS A 259 -15.18 20.82 -5.20
CA LYS A 259 -14.70 21.07 -6.57
C LYS A 259 -13.38 20.34 -6.88
N ASP A 260 -12.43 20.35 -5.95
CA ASP A 260 -11.15 19.66 -6.06
C ASP A 260 -11.34 18.14 -6.23
N LYS A 261 -12.29 17.54 -5.55
CA LYS A 261 -12.65 16.12 -5.69
C LYS A 261 -13.28 15.82 -7.06
N ILE A 262 -14.14 16.71 -7.55
CA ILE A 262 -14.70 16.60 -8.91
C ILE A 262 -13.61 16.65 -9.97
N ASP A 263 -12.71 17.63 -9.85
CA ASP A 263 -11.59 17.79 -10.78
C ASP A 263 -10.65 16.57 -10.74
N GLN A 264 -10.39 16.01 -9.55
CA GLN A 264 -9.60 14.78 -9.37
C GLN A 264 -10.25 13.55 -10.04
N LEU A 265 -11.57 13.37 -9.91
CA LEU A 265 -12.28 12.27 -10.57
C LEU A 265 -12.17 12.37 -12.09
N ILE A 266 -12.39 13.57 -12.63
CA ILE A 266 -12.37 13.81 -14.07
C ILE A 266 -10.97 13.64 -14.63
N SER A 267 -9.96 14.24 -14.02
CA SER A 267 -8.58 14.13 -14.47
C SER A 267 -8.05 12.71 -14.37
N GLY A 268 -8.39 11.99 -13.28
CA GLY A 268 -8.02 10.58 -13.13
C GLY A 268 -8.62 9.69 -14.21
N PHE A 269 -9.91 9.86 -14.52
CA PHE A 269 -10.56 9.13 -15.61
C PHE A 269 -9.93 9.49 -16.97
N ALA A 270 -9.70 10.78 -17.23
CA ALA A 270 -9.12 11.24 -18.49
C ALA A 270 -7.70 10.69 -18.70
N SER A 271 -6.89 10.67 -17.66
CA SER A 271 -5.52 10.13 -17.67
C SER A 271 -5.50 8.62 -17.94
N ASP A 272 -6.36 7.84 -17.28
CA ASP A 272 -6.50 6.41 -17.54
C ASP A 272 -6.94 6.15 -18.98
N PHE A 273 -7.88 6.95 -19.49
CA PHE A 273 -8.34 6.83 -20.87
C PHE A 273 -7.27 7.22 -21.89
N GLU A 274 -6.51 8.30 -21.64
CA GLU A 274 -5.37 8.69 -22.50
C GLU A 274 -4.30 7.59 -22.54
N LEU A 275 -3.98 6.97 -21.40
CA LEU A 275 -3.03 5.87 -21.35
C LEU A 275 -3.47 4.73 -22.27
N LYS A 276 -4.75 4.35 -22.23
CA LYS A 276 -5.31 3.31 -23.11
C LYS A 276 -5.27 3.72 -24.60
N LEU A 277 -5.57 4.99 -24.92
CA LEU A 277 -5.42 5.51 -26.28
C LEU A 277 -4.01 5.32 -26.81
N ARG A 278 -2.99 5.59 -26.02
CA ARG A 278 -1.58 5.45 -26.39
C ARG A 278 -1.15 3.99 -26.50
N THR A 279 -1.50 3.16 -25.53
CA THR A 279 -0.94 1.81 -25.37
C THR A 279 -1.69 0.77 -26.18
N LEU A 280 -3.01 0.86 -26.29
CA LEU A 280 -3.85 -0.16 -26.93
C LEU A 280 -4.22 0.19 -28.38
N ALA A 281 -4.35 1.48 -28.69
CA ALA A 281 -4.89 1.91 -29.96
C ALA A 281 -3.86 2.60 -30.88
N GLY A 282 -2.71 3.04 -30.37
CA GLY A 282 -1.78 3.86 -31.15
C GLY A 282 -2.44 5.11 -31.70
N ALA A 283 -3.36 5.73 -30.94
CA ALA A 283 -4.26 6.78 -31.38
C ALA A 283 -3.49 8.02 -31.84
N GLY A 284 -4.00 8.68 -32.91
CA GLY A 284 -3.48 9.93 -33.41
C GLY A 284 -3.68 11.10 -32.43
N GLU A 285 -2.92 12.19 -32.64
CA GLU A 285 -2.95 13.39 -31.77
C GLU A 285 -4.33 14.03 -31.64
N GLU A 286 -5.23 13.84 -32.59
CA GLU A 286 -6.59 14.38 -32.51
C GLU A 286 -7.38 13.82 -31.37
N SER A 287 -7.45 12.47 -31.23
CA SER A 287 -8.12 11.79 -30.14
C SER A 287 -7.46 12.09 -28.78
N LEU A 288 -6.13 12.13 -28.75
CA LEU A 288 -5.37 12.49 -27.54
C LEU A 288 -5.66 13.92 -27.10
N SER A 289 -5.73 14.89 -28.03
CA SER A 289 -6.00 16.29 -27.70
C SER A 289 -7.41 16.51 -27.14
N LYS A 290 -8.40 15.72 -27.59
CA LYS A 290 -9.79 15.79 -27.10
C LYS A 290 -9.87 15.46 -25.61
N ILE A 291 -9.19 14.39 -25.15
CA ILE A 291 -9.27 13.93 -23.77
C ILE A 291 -8.36 14.72 -22.83
N ARG A 292 -7.20 15.18 -23.28
CA ARG A 292 -6.25 15.99 -22.48
C ARG A 292 -6.83 17.30 -21.97
N LYS A 293 -7.90 17.81 -22.55
CA LYS A 293 -8.61 19.01 -22.05
C LYS A 293 -9.26 18.78 -20.68
N TYR A 294 -9.33 17.55 -20.21
CA TYR A 294 -9.94 17.13 -18.94
C TYR A 294 -8.91 16.65 -17.92
N MET A 295 -7.62 16.62 -18.27
CA MET A 295 -6.51 16.35 -17.33
C MET A 295 -6.12 17.63 -16.59
#